data_64c8e26fa1a00c416884bc4dbc6df971
#
_entry.id   64c8e26fa1a00c416884bc4dbc6df971
#
_cell.length_a   1.000
_cell.length_b   1.000
_cell.length_c   1.000
_cell.angle_alpha   90.00
_cell.angle_beta   90.00
_cell.angle_gamma   90.00
#
_symmetry.space_group_name_H-M   'P 1'
#
loop_
_entity.id
_entity.type
_entity.pdbx_description
1 polymer ?
#
loop_
_entity_poly.entity_id
_entity_poly.type
_entity_poly.pdbx_seq_one_letter_code
_entity_poly.pdbx_strand_id
1 'polypeptide(L)'
;MSLLIPRRIALIAALASAMAAPAHTAEPLRVVATFSILGDLVQQVGGQRVAVQTLVGLGGDAHVFQPTPTHARQVGQAQLVVSNGLGYEGWMPRLLQSTGYKGLHVVATKGVP
;
A
#
# COMPACT_ATOMS: atom_id res chain seq x y z
N MET A 1 40.99 -3.94 44.59
CA MET A 1 41.03 -2.75 43.72
C MET A 1 39.62 -2.44 43.28
N SER A 2 39.00 -1.45 43.87
CA SER A 2 37.67 -1.01 43.44
C SER A 2 37.84 0.07 42.37
N LEU A 3 37.45 -0.25 41.17
CA LEU A 3 37.35 0.71 40.07
C LEU A 3 36.16 1.62 40.34
N LEU A 4 36.43 2.81 40.89
CA LEU A 4 35.45 3.88 41.00
C LEU A 4 35.19 4.46 39.62
N ILE A 5 34.12 4.03 38.96
CA ILE A 5 33.62 4.68 37.76
C ILE A 5 33.04 6.03 38.19
N PRO A 6 33.57 7.17 37.70
CA PRO A 6 33.07 8.47 38.14
C PRO A 6 31.59 8.60 37.70
N ARG A 7 30.76 9.03 38.65
CA ARG A 7 29.30 9.21 38.46
C ARG A 7 28.91 9.97 37.16
N ARG A 8 29.81 10.81 36.67
CA ARG A 8 29.62 11.58 35.44
C ARG A 8 29.64 10.73 34.15
N ILE A 9 30.40 9.63 34.13
CA ILE A 9 30.48 8.71 32.99
C ILE A 9 29.23 7.81 32.96
N ALA A 10 28.70 7.42 34.09
CA ALA A 10 27.46 6.64 34.17
C ALA A 10 26.22 7.43 33.66
N LEU A 11 26.18 8.74 33.89
CA LEU A 11 25.12 9.61 33.39
C LEU A 11 25.17 9.79 31.88
N ILE A 12 26.36 9.87 31.29
CA ILE A 12 26.53 10.01 29.82
C ILE A 12 26.15 8.69 29.11
N ALA A 13 26.48 7.53 29.70
CA ALA A 13 26.09 6.24 29.16
C ALA A 13 24.55 6.02 29.21
N ALA A 14 23.89 6.50 30.27
CA ALA A 14 22.44 6.42 30.40
C ALA A 14 21.70 7.32 29.39
N LEU A 15 22.23 8.51 29.05
CA LEU A 15 21.66 9.37 28.02
C LEU A 15 21.84 8.80 26.60
N ALA A 16 22.97 8.14 26.31
CA ALA A 16 23.22 7.51 25.02
C ALA A 16 22.30 6.31 24.77
N SER A 17 21.93 5.57 25.82
CA SER A 17 21.00 4.45 25.70
C SER A 17 19.55 4.88 25.43
N ALA A 18 19.17 6.08 25.84
CA ALA A 18 17.82 6.60 25.59
C ALA A 18 17.57 7.04 24.14
N MET A 19 18.63 7.23 23.34
CA MET A 19 18.51 7.61 21.93
C MET A 19 18.43 6.44 20.96
N ALA A 20 18.55 5.20 21.42
CA ALA A 20 18.47 4.00 20.62
C ALA A 20 17.07 3.38 20.66
N ALA A 21 16.01 4.19 20.55
CA ALA A 21 14.68 3.67 20.30
C ALA A 21 14.63 3.09 18.87
N PRO A 22 14.20 1.82 18.68
CA PRO A 22 14.07 1.27 17.34
C PRO A 22 13.09 2.13 16.54
N ALA A 23 13.52 2.58 15.36
CA ALA A 23 12.63 3.28 14.44
C ALA A 23 11.52 2.31 14.02
N HIS A 24 10.27 2.55 14.45
CA HIS A 24 9.12 1.82 13.95
C HIS A 24 8.89 2.22 12.49
N THR A 25 9.24 1.31 11.57
CA THR A 25 8.79 1.42 10.19
C THR A 25 7.32 1.01 10.13
N ALA A 26 6.45 1.91 9.70
CA ALA A 26 5.05 1.58 9.45
C ALA A 26 4.94 0.53 8.35
N GLU A 27 3.98 -0.40 8.47
CA GLU A 27 3.67 -1.34 7.41
C GLU A 27 3.23 -0.58 6.14
N PRO A 28 3.63 -1.06 4.94
CA PRO A 28 3.20 -0.46 3.69
C PRO A 28 1.68 -0.53 3.54
N LEU A 29 1.10 0.52 2.96
CA LEU A 29 -0.31 0.55 2.61
C LEU A 29 -0.58 -0.49 1.50
N ARG A 30 -1.51 -1.40 1.72
CA ARG A 30 -1.92 -2.40 0.72
C ARG A 30 -2.81 -1.75 -0.32
N VAL A 31 -2.33 -1.70 -1.56
CA VAL A 31 -3.02 -1.08 -2.68
C VAL A 31 -3.29 -2.13 -3.76
N VAL A 32 -4.51 -2.15 -4.27
CA VAL A 32 -4.86 -2.87 -5.50
C VAL A 32 -5.11 -1.85 -6.60
N ALA A 33 -4.33 -1.95 -7.66
CA ALA A 33 -4.55 -1.22 -8.91
C ALA A 33 -5.18 -2.15 -9.94
N THR A 34 -6.05 -1.62 -10.78
CA THR A 34 -6.80 -2.45 -11.74
C THR A 34 -5.92 -3.04 -12.82
N PHE A 35 -4.89 -2.34 -13.27
CA PHE A 35 -3.96 -2.84 -14.28
C PHE A 35 -2.54 -2.27 -14.10
N SER A 36 -1.60 -2.82 -14.85
CA SER A 36 -0.16 -2.63 -14.63
C SER A 36 0.30 -1.18 -14.69
N ILE A 37 -0.24 -0.37 -15.61
CA ILE A 37 0.15 1.05 -15.74
C ILE A 37 -0.22 1.82 -14.47
N LEU A 38 -1.44 1.63 -13.96
CA LEU A 38 -1.84 2.26 -12.69
C LEU A 38 -1.01 1.74 -11.52
N GLY A 39 -0.71 0.45 -11.52
CA GLY A 39 0.16 -0.16 -10.50
C GLY A 39 1.55 0.48 -10.49
N ASP A 40 2.13 0.71 -11.65
CA ASP A 40 3.42 1.38 -11.77
C ASP A 40 3.35 2.83 -11.26
N LEU A 41 2.34 3.58 -11.66
CA LEU A 41 2.15 4.95 -11.19
C LEU A 41 2.02 5.02 -9.65
N VAL A 42 1.22 4.14 -9.06
CA VAL A 42 1.07 4.06 -7.61
C VAL A 42 2.40 3.73 -6.94
N GLN A 43 3.16 2.79 -7.50
CA GLN A 43 4.47 2.40 -6.97
C GLN A 43 5.47 3.56 -7.06
N GLN A 44 5.48 4.31 -8.16
CA GLN A 44 6.37 5.47 -8.34
C GLN A 44 6.06 6.59 -7.33
N VAL A 45 4.79 6.82 -7.06
CA VAL A 45 4.36 7.85 -6.09
C VAL A 45 4.57 7.40 -4.66
N GLY A 46 4.20 6.15 -4.34
CA GLY A 46 4.18 5.64 -2.97
C GLY A 46 5.52 5.09 -2.49
N GLY A 47 6.38 4.62 -3.39
CA GLY A 47 7.68 4.03 -3.07
C GLY A 47 7.57 2.90 -2.05
N GLN A 48 8.34 2.97 -0.98
CA GLN A 48 8.35 1.97 0.10
C GLN A 48 7.12 2.02 1.01
N ARG A 49 6.27 3.04 0.87
CA ARG A 49 5.07 3.23 1.69
C ARG A 49 3.87 2.45 1.20
N VAL A 50 3.96 1.84 0.03
CA VAL A 50 2.88 1.06 -0.58
C VAL A 50 3.34 -0.34 -0.96
N ALA A 51 2.42 -1.29 -0.83
CA ALA A 51 2.55 -2.64 -1.37
C ALA A 51 1.45 -2.79 -2.43
N VAL A 52 1.84 -2.75 -3.69
CA VAL A 52 0.92 -2.70 -4.83
C VAL A 52 0.73 -4.08 -5.44
N GLN A 53 -0.52 -4.47 -5.64
CA GLN A 53 -0.91 -5.61 -6.46
C GLN A 53 -1.77 -5.11 -7.62
N THR A 54 -1.60 -5.71 -8.79
CA THR A 54 -2.43 -5.43 -9.96
C THR A 54 -3.35 -6.60 -10.24
N LEU A 55 -4.59 -6.31 -10.67
CA LEU A 55 -5.54 -7.35 -11.06
C LEU A 55 -5.25 -7.84 -12.47
N VAL A 56 -5.05 -6.92 -13.40
CA VAL A 56 -4.69 -7.22 -14.79
C VAL A 56 -3.18 -6.99 -14.96
N GLY A 57 -2.45 -8.07 -15.24
CA GLY A 57 -0.99 -8.01 -15.41
C GLY A 57 -0.56 -7.42 -16.74
N LEU A 58 0.75 -7.40 -16.94
CA LEU A 58 1.38 -6.94 -18.18
C LEU A 58 0.81 -7.69 -19.39
N GLY A 59 0.46 -6.95 -20.44
CA GLY A 59 -0.10 -7.50 -21.68
C GLY A 59 -1.56 -7.94 -21.59
N GLY A 60 -2.19 -7.86 -20.41
CA GLY A 60 -3.62 -8.11 -20.25
C GLY A 60 -4.47 -6.92 -20.68
N ASP A 61 -5.70 -7.20 -21.08
CA ASP A 61 -6.69 -6.19 -21.45
C ASP A 61 -7.69 -6.00 -20.29
N ALA A 62 -7.59 -4.85 -19.62
CA ALA A 62 -8.49 -4.51 -18.52
C ALA A 62 -9.95 -4.32 -18.95
N HIS A 63 -10.19 -4.07 -20.22
CA HIS A 63 -11.54 -3.83 -20.76
C HIS A 63 -12.37 -5.13 -20.81
N VAL A 64 -11.73 -6.28 -21.08
CA VAL A 64 -12.39 -7.59 -21.20
C VAL A 64 -12.03 -8.54 -20.06
N PHE A 65 -11.43 -8.04 -19.04
CA PHE A 65 -10.98 -8.84 -17.89
C PHE A 65 -12.15 -9.45 -17.10
N GLN A 66 -11.99 -10.69 -16.71
CA GLN A 66 -12.96 -11.39 -15.88
C GLN A 66 -12.35 -11.69 -14.50
N PRO A 67 -12.79 -11.01 -13.44
CA PRO A 67 -12.31 -11.25 -12.10
C PRO A 67 -12.60 -12.66 -11.62
N THR A 68 -11.62 -13.24 -10.93
CA THR A 68 -11.73 -14.55 -10.26
C THR A 68 -11.96 -14.37 -8.75
N PRO A 69 -12.31 -15.44 -8.00
CA PRO A 69 -12.37 -15.37 -6.54
C PRO A 69 -11.07 -14.93 -5.87
N THR A 70 -9.92 -15.24 -6.48
CA THR A 70 -8.62 -14.74 -5.99
C THR A 70 -8.52 -13.22 -6.09
N HIS A 71 -8.94 -12.64 -7.20
CA HIS A 71 -9.00 -11.18 -7.37
C HIS A 71 -9.95 -10.53 -6.35
N ALA A 72 -11.10 -11.17 -6.10
CA ALA A 72 -12.03 -10.70 -5.07
C ALA A 72 -11.38 -10.67 -3.67
N ARG A 73 -10.60 -11.69 -3.31
CA ARG A 73 -9.86 -11.70 -2.04
C ARG A 73 -8.81 -10.61 -1.98
N GLN A 74 -8.08 -10.38 -3.06
CA GLN A 74 -7.08 -9.29 -3.13
C GLN A 74 -7.73 -7.93 -2.88
N VAL A 75 -8.86 -7.66 -3.52
CA VAL A 75 -9.62 -6.42 -3.31
C VAL A 75 -10.13 -6.34 -1.86
N GLY A 76 -10.68 -7.41 -1.33
CA GLY A 76 -11.19 -7.46 0.04
C GLY A 76 -10.12 -7.16 1.11
N GLN A 77 -8.87 -7.46 0.84
CA GLN A 77 -7.74 -7.22 1.73
C GLN A 77 -7.05 -5.87 1.50
N ALA A 78 -7.41 -5.16 0.45
CA ALA A 78 -6.82 -3.87 0.12
C ALA A 78 -7.31 -2.77 1.06
N GLN A 79 -6.44 -1.80 1.31
CA GLN A 79 -6.76 -0.57 2.03
C GLN A 79 -7.08 0.58 1.06
N LEU A 80 -6.59 0.47 -0.16
CA LEU A 80 -6.85 1.40 -1.25
C LEU A 80 -7.01 0.63 -2.55
N VAL A 81 -8.03 0.98 -3.32
CA VAL A 81 -8.23 0.51 -4.70
C VAL A 81 -8.09 1.69 -5.64
N VAL A 82 -7.31 1.52 -6.70
CA VAL A 82 -7.10 2.53 -7.74
C VAL A 82 -7.57 1.97 -9.07
N SER A 83 -8.52 2.65 -9.70
CA SER A 83 -9.06 2.33 -11.03
C SER A 83 -8.88 3.49 -11.98
N ASN A 84 -8.98 3.21 -13.29
CA ASN A 84 -8.95 4.25 -14.32
C ASN A 84 -10.24 5.08 -14.32
N GLY A 85 -11.37 4.44 -14.32
CA GLY A 85 -12.67 5.07 -14.53
C GLY A 85 -13.04 5.21 -16.02
N LEU A 86 -14.01 6.08 -16.31
CA LEU A 86 -14.53 6.31 -17.67
C LEU A 86 -15.09 5.03 -18.33
N GLY A 87 -15.57 4.09 -17.55
CA GLY A 87 -16.11 2.82 -18.05
C GLY A 87 -15.06 1.83 -18.56
N TYR A 88 -13.77 2.11 -18.39
CA TYR A 88 -12.69 1.23 -18.85
C TYR A 88 -12.71 -0.13 -18.16
N GLU A 89 -12.95 -0.15 -16.85
CA GLU A 89 -13.14 -1.38 -16.07
C GLU A 89 -14.64 -1.61 -15.79
N GLY A 90 -15.39 -2.03 -16.81
CA GLY A 90 -16.84 -2.26 -16.69
C GLY A 90 -17.22 -3.30 -15.64
N TRP A 91 -16.31 -4.21 -15.30
CA TRP A 91 -16.44 -5.25 -14.26
C TRP A 91 -16.24 -4.74 -12.83
N MET A 92 -15.66 -3.56 -12.66
CA MET A 92 -15.20 -3.06 -11.34
C MET A 92 -16.35 -2.84 -10.33
N PRO A 93 -17.47 -2.21 -10.70
CA PRO A 93 -18.58 -2.03 -9.75
C PRO A 93 -19.11 -3.35 -9.18
N ARG A 94 -19.24 -4.37 -10.02
CA ARG A 94 -19.69 -5.70 -9.60
C ARG A 94 -18.66 -6.37 -8.67
N LEU A 95 -17.38 -6.25 -8.99
CA LEU A 95 -16.32 -6.79 -8.15
C LEU A 95 -16.31 -6.13 -6.76
N LEU A 96 -16.36 -4.81 -6.67
CA LEU A 96 -16.42 -4.10 -5.41
C LEU A 96 -17.65 -4.50 -4.58
N GLN A 97 -18.79 -4.61 -5.22
CA GLN A 97 -20.02 -5.02 -4.56
C GLN A 97 -19.93 -6.46 -4.03
N SER A 98 -19.37 -7.39 -4.80
CA SER A 98 -19.25 -8.79 -4.41
C SER A 98 -18.31 -9.01 -3.22
N THR A 99 -17.31 -8.15 -3.05
CA THR A 99 -16.34 -8.23 -1.94
C THR A 99 -16.83 -7.54 -0.67
N GLY A 100 -17.85 -6.72 -0.75
CA GLY A 100 -18.26 -5.83 0.35
C GLY A 100 -17.19 -4.80 0.71
N TYR A 101 -16.30 -4.45 -0.22
CA TYR A 101 -15.20 -3.53 0.00
C TYR A 101 -15.67 -2.18 0.54
N LYS A 102 -15.10 -1.75 1.67
CA LYS A 102 -15.43 -0.49 2.35
C LYS A 102 -14.23 0.45 2.48
N GLY A 103 -13.10 0.10 1.86
CA GLY A 103 -11.91 0.94 1.86
C GLY A 103 -12.01 2.13 0.91
N LEU A 104 -10.91 2.83 0.77
CA LEU A 104 -10.81 3.96 -0.14
C LEU A 104 -10.76 3.48 -1.61
N HIS A 105 -11.47 4.18 -2.47
CA HIS A 105 -11.43 3.94 -3.91
C HIS A 105 -11.11 5.25 -4.64
N VAL A 106 -9.97 5.27 -5.33
CA VAL A 106 -9.53 6.39 -6.14
C VAL A 106 -9.75 6.05 -7.61
N VAL A 107 -10.48 6.92 -8.30
CA VAL A 107 -10.65 6.87 -9.75
C VAL A 107 -9.68 7.86 -10.37
N ALA A 108 -8.66 7.36 -11.09
CA ALA A 108 -7.52 8.15 -11.55
C ALA A 108 -7.91 9.29 -12.51
N THR A 109 -8.95 9.09 -13.29
CA THR A 109 -9.42 10.08 -14.29
C THR A 109 -10.42 11.09 -13.73
N LYS A 110 -10.81 10.97 -12.45
CA LYS A 110 -11.75 11.90 -11.84
C LYS A 110 -11.14 13.31 -11.76
N GLY A 111 -11.83 14.29 -12.37
CA GLY A 111 -11.38 15.67 -12.41
C GLY A 111 -10.45 16.00 -13.57
N VAL A 112 -10.19 15.04 -14.46
CA VAL A 112 -9.49 15.29 -15.73
C VAL A 112 -10.52 15.83 -16.73
N PRO A 113 -10.25 16.99 -17.38
CA PRO A 113 -11.18 17.58 -18.35
C PRO A 113 -11.25 16.79 -19.67
#